data_88d7106dc58d46e3363f08e707e15378
#
_entry.id   88d7106dc58d46e3363f08e707e15378
#
_cell.length_a   1.000
_cell.length_b   1.000
_cell.length_c   1.000
_cell.angle_alpha   90.00
_cell.angle_beta   90.00
_cell.angle_gamma   90.00
#
_symmetry.space_group_name_H-M   'P 1'
#
loop_
_entity.id
_entity.type
_entity.pdbx_description
1 polymer ?
#
loop_
_entity_poly.entity_id
_entity_poly.type
_entity_poly.pdbx_seq_one_letter_code
_entity_poly.pdbx_strand_id
1 'polypeptide(L)'
;MARNDGIDRTSVRNLAVSDKAVGNTQQHNEREKGSYRNPDIIPQRTSWNVHFKKPTASYTDLFVQLETAGTISTRGLKPDATHYCELVFDVNSAYFDNHGGYE
;
A
#
# COMPACT_ATOMS: atom_id res chain seq x y z
N MET A 1 -2.90 -5.70 12.99
CA MET A 1 -4.02 -6.51 12.53
C MET A 1 -5.26 -6.21 13.35
N ALA A 2 -6.39 -6.07 12.68
CA ALA A 2 -7.66 -5.79 13.36
C ALA A 2 -8.18 -7.06 14.06
N ARG A 3 -8.63 -6.91 15.28
CA ARG A 3 -9.19 -8.01 16.07
C ARG A 3 -10.67 -8.24 15.76
N ASN A 4 -11.12 -9.46 15.90
CA ASN A 4 -12.52 -9.81 15.74
C ASN A 4 -13.13 -10.11 17.12
N ASP A 5 -13.89 -9.17 17.66
CA ASP A 5 -14.63 -9.28 18.92
C ASP A 5 -16.13 -9.00 18.72
N GLY A 6 -16.61 -9.09 17.48
CA GLY A 6 -18.00 -8.83 17.11
C GLY A 6 -18.32 -7.36 16.90
N ILE A 7 -17.34 -6.47 17.00
CA ILE A 7 -17.53 -5.02 16.85
C ILE A 7 -16.89 -4.58 15.53
N ASP A 8 -17.65 -3.87 14.70
CA ASP A 8 -17.13 -3.29 13.46
C ASP A 8 -16.02 -2.28 13.76
N ARG A 9 -14.89 -2.45 13.10
CA ARG A 9 -13.77 -1.50 13.19
C ARG A 9 -13.18 -1.25 11.82
N THR A 10 -12.94 0.01 11.55
CA THR A 10 -12.23 0.44 10.36
C THR A 10 -11.13 1.41 10.77
N SER A 11 -10.07 1.47 9.99
CA SER A 11 -9.02 2.44 10.19
C SER A 11 -8.48 2.94 8.86
N VAL A 12 -7.98 4.17 8.88
CA VAL A 12 -7.26 4.77 7.76
C VAL A 12 -5.95 5.31 8.32
N ARG A 13 -4.85 4.93 7.68
CA ARG A 13 -3.52 5.42 8.05
C ARG A 13 -2.85 6.04 6.84
N ASN A 14 -2.17 7.15 7.09
CA ASN A 14 -1.30 7.80 6.11
C ASN A 14 0.13 7.70 6.61
N LEU A 15 0.96 6.98 5.87
CA LEU A 15 2.35 6.72 6.23
C LEU A 15 3.28 7.41 5.24
N ALA A 16 4.21 8.22 5.74
CA ALA A 16 5.28 8.76 4.93
C ALA A 16 6.27 7.64 4.60
N VAL A 17 6.65 7.54 3.33
CA VAL A 17 7.60 6.53 2.84
C VAL A 17 8.86 7.26 2.36
N SER A 18 10.02 6.94 2.94
CA SER A 18 11.28 7.55 2.53
C SER A 18 11.72 7.06 1.16
N ASP A 19 12.55 7.86 0.50
CA ASP A 19 13.12 7.48 -0.80
C ASP A 19 13.91 6.17 -0.71
N LYS A 20 14.50 5.88 0.44
CA LYS A 20 15.22 4.61 0.66
C LYS A 20 14.28 3.42 0.84
N ALA A 21 13.10 3.65 1.38
CA ALA A 21 12.16 2.59 1.72
C ALA A 21 11.16 2.28 0.59
N VAL A 22 11.02 3.18 -0.40
CA VAL A 22 9.99 3.03 -1.44
C VAL A 22 10.13 1.73 -2.25
N GLY A 23 11.37 1.31 -2.54
CA GLY A 23 11.59 0.06 -3.26
C GLY A 23 11.14 -1.17 -2.48
N ASN A 24 11.41 -1.20 -1.18
CA ASN A 24 10.94 -2.28 -0.31
C ASN A 24 9.42 -2.26 -0.15
N THR A 25 8.83 -1.09 -0.05
CA THR A 25 7.37 -0.92 -0.01
C THR A 25 6.73 -1.45 -1.28
N GLN A 26 7.31 -1.14 -2.44
CA GLN A 26 6.84 -1.66 -3.73
C GLN A 26 6.88 -3.19 -3.76
N GLN A 27 8.02 -3.79 -3.37
CA GLN A 27 8.16 -5.23 -3.36
C GLN A 27 7.11 -5.90 -2.48
N HIS A 28 6.81 -5.30 -1.33
CA HIS A 28 5.77 -5.79 -0.44
C HIS A 28 4.37 -5.66 -1.07
N ASN A 29 4.03 -4.48 -1.57
CA ASN A 29 2.70 -4.19 -2.12
C ASN A 29 2.41 -5.01 -3.37
N GLU A 30 3.42 -5.21 -4.22
CA GLU A 30 3.28 -5.94 -5.47
C GLU A 30 3.61 -7.44 -5.32
N ARG A 31 3.87 -7.90 -4.10
CA ARG A 31 4.20 -9.30 -3.80
C ARG A 31 5.41 -9.81 -4.60
N GLU A 32 6.44 -8.99 -4.68
CA GLU A 32 7.67 -9.30 -5.43
C GLU A 32 8.73 -10.02 -4.59
N LYS A 33 8.50 -10.17 -3.28
CA LYS A 33 9.45 -10.83 -2.37
C LYS A 33 9.30 -12.34 -2.42
N GLY A 34 10.42 -13.05 -2.24
CA GLY A 34 10.41 -14.51 -2.12
C GLY A 34 9.88 -15.01 -0.77
N SER A 35 9.97 -14.18 0.28
CA SER A 35 9.46 -14.52 1.61
C SER A 35 9.05 -13.26 2.35
N TYR A 36 8.16 -13.44 3.33
CA TYR A 36 7.61 -12.35 4.13
C TYR A 36 7.73 -12.66 5.62
N ARG A 37 8.09 -11.66 6.41
CA ARG A 37 8.15 -11.80 7.88
C ARG A 37 6.77 -11.81 8.53
N ASN A 38 5.80 -11.12 7.91
CA ASN A 38 4.44 -11.07 8.42
C ASN A 38 3.74 -12.39 8.14
N PRO A 39 3.32 -13.16 9.18
CA PRO A 39 2.64 -14.45 8.97
C PRO A 39 1.25 -14.31 8.35
N ASP A 40 0.67 -13.12 8.35
CA ASP A 40 -0.63 -12.87 7.73
C ASP A 40 -0.53 -12.84 6.20
N ILE A 41 0.68 -12.72 5.64
CA ILE A 41 0.89 -12.77 4.21
C ILE A 41 1.04 -14.23 3.78
N ILE A 42 0.10 -14.69 2.97
CA ILE A 42 0.07 -16.06 2.45
C ILE A 42 0.36 -15.99 0.95
N PRO A 43 1.60 -16.31 0.50
CA PRO A 43 1.97 -16.16 -0.91
C PRO A 43 1.07 -16.90 -1.88
N GLN A 44 0.54 -18.06 -1.48
CA GLN A 44 -0.37 -18.86 -2.30
C GLN A 44 -1.69 -18.15 -2.60
N ARG A 45 -2.04 -17.13 -1.82
CA ARG A 45 -3.26 -16.32 -2.00
C ARG A 45 -3.01 -15.01 -2.74
N THR A 46 -1.80 -14.77 -3.25
CA THR A 46 -1.46 -13.54 -3.97
C THR A 46 -2.37 -13.31 -5.17
N SER A 47 -2.78 -14.36 -5.86
CA SER A 47 -3.70 -14.26 -6.99
C SER A 47 -5.10 -13.76 -6.61
N TRP A 48 -5.45 -13.77 -5.32
CA TRP A 48 -6.73 -13.23 -4.83
C TRP A 48 -6.70 -11.71 -4.66
N ASN A 49 -5.50 -11.11 -4.69
CA ASN A 49 -5.35 -9.66 -4.59
C ASN A 49 -5.90 -9.00 -5.86
N VAL A 50 -6.58 -7.88 -5.68
CA VAL A 50 -7.12 -7.08 -6.79
C VAL A 50 -6.34 -5.78 -6.88
N HIS A 51 -5.80 -5.50 -8.06
CA HIS A 51 -5.16 -4.23 -8.36
C HIS A 51 -6.13 -3.37 -9.18
N PHE A 52 -6.66 -2.31 -8.58
CA PHE A 52 -7.52 -1.36 -9.29
C PHE A 52 -6.74 -0.60 -10.35
N LYS A 53 -5.46 -0.35 -10.05
CA LYS A 53 -4.52 0.26 -10.99
C LYS A 53 -3.16 -0.38 -10.79
N LYS A 54 -2.77 -1.24 -11.72
CA LYS A 54 -1.48 -1.90 -11.66
C LYS A 54 -0.39 -0.94 -12.17
N PRO A 55 0.74 -0.79 -11.45
CA PRO A 55 1.82 0.07 -11.92
C PRO A 55 2.46 -0.50 -13.18
N THR A 56 2.79 0.39 -14.12
CA THR A 56 3.45 0.04 -15.39
C THR A 56 4.97 0.12 -15.31
N ALA A 57 5.50 0.63 -14.21
CA ALA A 57 6.93 0.78 -13.94
C ALA A 57 7.15 0.76 -12.43
N SER A 58 8.41 0.82 -11.98
CA SER A 58 8.70 0.97 -10.56
C SER A 58 8.11 2.28 -10.02
N TYR A 59 7.83 2.32 -8.72
CA TYR A 59 7.29 3.53 -8.10
C TYR A 59 8.22 4.73 -8.29
N THR A 60 9.53 4.50 -8.21
CA THR A 60 10.53 5.53 -8.43
C THR A 60 10.48 6.06 -9.86
N ASP A 61 10.39 5.16 -10.84
CA ASP A 61 10.30 5.54 -12.25
C ASP A 61 9.00 6.26 -12.57
N LEU A 62 7.88 5.84 -11.97
CA LEU A 62 6.60 6.52 -12.12
C LEU A 62 6.67 7.95 -11.56
N PHE A 63 7.35 8.15 -10.44
CA PHE A 63 7.55 9.48 -9.88
C PHE A 63 8.31 10.38 -10.87
N VAL A 64 9.40 9.87 -11.45
CA VAL A 64 10.18 10.60 -12.45
C VAL A 64 9.34 10.91 -13.69
N GLN A 65 8.53 9.96 -14.16
CA GLN A 65 7.64 10.18 -15.31
C GLN A 65 6.63 11.28 -15.04
N LEU A 66 6.03 11.30 -13.87
CA LEU A 66 5.06 12.33 -13.47
C LEU A 66 5.71 13.70 -13.37
N GLU A 67 6.92 13.77 -12.85
CA GLU A 67 7.68 15.02 -12.76
C GLU A 67 8.07 15.52 -14.14
N THR A 68 8.56 14.64 -15.01
CA THR A 68 8.95 14.97 -16.39
C THR A 68 7.74 15.46 -17.20
N ALA A 69 6.58 14.84 -16.99
CA ALA A 69 5.33 15.23 -17.65
C ALA A 69 4.74 16.53 -17.11
N GLY A 70 5.26 17.07 -16.00
CA GLY A 70 4.73 18.26 -15.37
C GLY A 70 3.48 18.04 -14.54
N THR A 71 3.05 16.80 -14.36
CA THR A 71 1.89 16.46 -13.53
C THR A 71 2.14 16.76 -12.05
N ILE A 72 3.38 16.54 -11.59
CA ILE A 72 3.85 16.91 -10.27
C ILE A 72 5.10 17.78 -10.40
N SER A 73 5.40 18.55 -9.36
CA SER A 73 6.60 19.38 -9.31
C SER A 73 7.27 19.24 -7.94
N THR A 74 8.59 19.07 -7.96
CA THR A 74 9.42 19.09 -6.74
C THR A 74 10.07 20.44 -6.51
N ARG A 75 9.75 21.44 -7.34
CA ARG A 75 10.31 22.78 -7.23
C ARG A 75 10.02 23.38 -5.86
N GLY A 76 11.08 23.85 -5.20
CA GLY A 76 10.96 24.47 -3.88
C GLY A 76 10.92 23.49 -2.71
N LEU A 77 10.94 22.17 -2.97
CA LEU A 77 11.02 21.19 -1.90
C LEU A 77 12.44 21.13 -1.30
N LYS A 78 12.49 20.94 0.00
CA LYS A 78 13.76 20.71 0.70
C LYS A 78 14.30 19.32 0.36
N PRO A 79 15.62 19.09 0.46
CA PRO A 79 16.20 17.76 0.15
C PRO A 79 15.63 16.60 0.99
N ASP A 80 15.16 16.88 2.20
CA ASP A 80 14.58 15.90 3.12
C ASP A 80 13.05 15.84 3.05
N ALA A 81 12.43 16.51 2.07
CA ALA A 81 10.97 16.48 1.92
C ALA A 81 10.47 15.08 1.60
N THR A 82 9.27 14.76 2.10
CA THR A 82 8.61 13.49 1.80
C THR A 82 8.06 13.51 0.38
N HIS A 83 8.48 12.55 -0.44
CA HIS A 83 8.01 12.41 -1.82
C HIS A 83 6.90 11.36 -1.97
N TYR A 84 6.82 10.40 -1.05
CA TYR A 84 5.91 9.26 -1.14
C TYR A 84 5.10 9.12 0.13
N CYS A 85 3.83 8.80 -0.04
CA CYS A 85 2.94 8.45 1.07
C CYS A 85 2.18 7.18 0.72
N GLU A 86 1.84 6.40 1.74
CA GLU A 86 0.99 5.23 1.61
C GLU A 86 -0.28 5.43 2.43
N LEU A 87 -1.43 5.25 1.81
CA LEU A 87 -2.72 5.23 2.49
C LEU A 87 -3.15 3.78 2.68
N VAL A 88 -3.42 3.42 3.93
CA VAL A 88 -3.87 2.08 4.27
C VAL A 88 -5.27 2.16 4.88
N PHE A 89 -6.21 1.47 4.25
CA PHE A 89 -7.57 1.30 4.74
C PHE A 89 -7.71 -0.11 5.29
N ASP A 90 -8.14 -0.23 6.53
CA ASP A 90 -8.24 -1.52 7.20
C ASP A 90 -9.64 -1.69 7.75
N VAL A 91 -10.20 -2.88 7.53
CA VAL A 91 -11.53 -3.28 8.00
C VAL A 91 -11.38 -4.63 8.68
N ASN A 92 -11.86 -4.76 9.91
CA ASN A 92 -11.76 -6.02 10.63
C ASN A 92 -12.75 -7.07 10.11
N SER A 93 -12.49 -8.35 10.44
CA SER A 93 -13.36 -9.44 10.00
C SER A 93 -14.78 -9.36 10.56
N ALA A 94 -14.97 -8.78 11.73
CA ALA A 94 -16.29 -8.60 12.32
C ALA A 94 -17.20 -7.73 11.44
N TYR A 95 -16.65 -6.74 10.73
CA TYR A 95 -17.43 -5.94 9.79
C TYR A 95 -18.12 -6.84 8.76
N PHE A 96 -17.35 -7.74 8.13
CA PHE A 96 -17.89 -8.63 7.10
C PHE A 96 -18.90 -9.61 7.68
N ASP A 97 -18.64 -10.17 8.86
CA ASP A 97 -19.56 -11.08 9.54
C ASP A 97 -20.90 -10.39 9.85
N ASN A 98 -20.86 -9.10 10.24
CA ASN A 98 -22.05 -8.33 10.60
C ASN A 98 -22.80 -7.79 9.35
N HIS A 99 -22.18 -7.80 8.18
CA HIS A 99 -22.72 -7.20 6.95
C HIS A 99 -22.85 -8.19 5.79
N GLY A 100 -23.08 -9.46 6.06
CA GLY A 100 -23.40 -10.44 5.03
C GLY A 100 -22.23 -11.28 4.52
N GLY A 101 -21.07 -11.22 5.14
CA GLY A 101 -19.89 -12.01 4.77
C GLY A 101 -18.95 -11.30 3.81
N TYR A 102 -18.10 -12.08 3.11
CA TYR A 102 -17.01 -11.55 2.31
C TYR A 102 -17.38 -11.36 0.83
N GLU A 103 -18.57 -11.66 0.46
CA GLU A 103 -19.04 -11.57 -0.93
C GLU A 103 -19.83 -10.31 -1.21
#